data_ca859dcebe2c3e5fa9c3b730f109c32f
#
_entry.id   ca859dcebe2c3e5fa9c3b730f109c32f
#
_cell.length_a   1.000
_cell.length_b   1.000
_cell.length_c   1.000
_cell.angle_alpha   90.00
_cell.angle_beta   90.00
_cell.angle_gamma   90.00
#
_symmetry.space_group_name_H-M   'P 1'
#
loop_
_entity.id
_entity.type
_entity.pdbx_description
1 polymer ?
#
loop_
_entity_poly.entity_id
_entity_poly.type
_entity_poly.pdbx_seq_one_letter_code
_entity_poly.pdbx_strand_id
1 'polypeptide(L)'
;MSEFKLTTVEEFEEATARLLETGAKVGADAWQLRVKKQTPHCKFGEQGVCCRICAMGPCRITPKAPRGICGCDVHGIVGRNFLKFTAGGAATH
;
A
#
# COMPACT_ATOMS: atom_id res chain seq x y z
N MET A 1 3.94 -6.22 -20.84
CA MET A 1 4.56 -5.86 -19.56
C MET A 1 4.47 -7.07 -18.64
N SER A 2 5.58 -7.53 -18.13
CA SER A 2 5.57 -8.67 -17.22
C SER A 2 4.90 -8.30 -15.91
N GLU A 3 4.08 -9.19 -15.38
CA GLU A 3 3.49 -8.99 -14.06
C GLU A 3 4.58 -9.02 -13.00
N PHE A 4 4.57 -8.01 -12.14
CA PHE A 4 5.43 -8.00 -10.98
C PHE A 4 4.73 -8.75 -9.85
N LYS A 5 5.26 -9.92 -9.48
CA LYS A 5 4.72 -10.73 -8.38
C LYS A 5 5.71 -10.73 -7.23
N LEU A 6 5.30 -10.18 -6.13
CA LEU A 6 6.11 -10.17 -4.90
C LEU A 6 5.69 -11.35 -4.02
N THR A 7 5.85 -12.57 -4.53
CA THR A 7 5.30 -13.76 -3.88
C THR A 7 6.26 -14.45 -2.93
N THR A 8 7.53 -14.55 -3.30
CA THR A 8 8.52 -15.26 -2.48
C THR A 8 9.86 -14.53 -2.48
N VAL A 9 10.67 -14.83 -1.48
CA VAL A 9 12.04 -14.30 -1.38
C VAL A 9 12.90 -14.77 -2.56
N GLU A 10 12.62 -15.97 -3.06
CA GLU A 10 13.37 -16.57 -4.17
C GLU A 10 13.19 -15.83 -5.49
N GLU A 11 12.13 -15.02 -5.62
CA GLU A 11 11.86 -14.22 -6.81
C GLU A 11 12.69 -12.95 -6.88
N PHE A 12 13.34 -12.57 -5.79
CA PHE A 12 14.24 -11.44 -5.78
C PHE A 12 15.58 -11.83 -6.39
N GLU A 13 16.32 -10.83 -6.83
CA GLU A 13 17.68 -11.09 -7.29
C GLU A 13 18.51 -11.74 -6.18
N GLU A 14 19.53 -12.48 -6.58
CA GLU A 14 20.36 -13.26 -5.67
C GLU A 14 20.98 -12.43 -4.54
N ALA A 15 21.46 -11.22 -4.84
CA ALA A 15 22.05 -10.35 -3.82
C ALA A 15 21.04 -9.98 -2.74
N THR A 16 19.79 -9.67 -3.11
CA THR A 16 18.73 -9.36 -2.18
C THR A 16 18.40 -10.57 -1.30
N ALA A 17 18.32 -11.75 -1.90
CA ALA A 17 18.05 -12.97 -1.16
C ALA A 17 19.13 -13.26 -0.11
N ARG A 18 20.40 -13.07 -0.46
CA ARG A 18 21.52 -13.25 0.48
C ARG A 18 21.48 -12.25 1.63
N LEU A 19 21.15 -11.01 1.33
CA LEU A 19 21.04 -9.97 2.36
C LEU A 19 19.88 -10.24 3.31
N LEU A 20 18.76 -10.77 2.80
CA LEU A 20 17.65 -11.17 3.65
C LEU A 20 18.01 -12.31 4.58
N GLU A 21 18.77 -13.30 4.10
CA GLU A 21 19.27 -14.39 4.94
C GLU A 21 20.20 -13.86 6.03
N THR A 22 21.14 -13.00 5.67
CA THR A 22 22.06 -12.38 6.63
C THR A 22 21.29 -11.54 7.65
N GLY A 23 20.31 -10.77 7.19
CA GLY A 23 19.46 -9.99 8.09
C GLY A 23 18.72 -10.86 9.08
N ALA A 24 18.18 -12.00 8.65
CA ALA A 24 17.49 -12.92 9.53
C ALA A 24 18.41 -13.46 10.64
N LYS A 25 19.67 -13.73 10.32
CA LYS A 25 20.65 -14.23 11.30
C LYS A 25 20.96 -13.22 12.40
N VAL A 26 20.89 -11.92 12.08
CA VAL A 26 21.15 -10.86 13.08
C VAL A 26 19.88 -10.24 13.63
N GLY A 27 18.72 -10.81 13.34
CA GLY A 27 17.43 -10.35 13.85
C GLY A 27 16.89 -9.09 13.19
N ALA A 28 17.35 -8.75 11.99
CA ALA A 28 16.84 -7.60 11.25
C ALA A 28 15.42 -7.84 10.74
N ASP A 29 14.56 -6.84 10.91
CA ASP A 29 13.17 -6.90 10.50
C ASP A 29 12.99 -6.19 9.17
N ALA A 30 13.02 -6.96 8.07
CA ALA A 30 12.94 -6.43 6.71
C ALA A 30 11.47 -6.21 6.27
N TRP A 31 11.24 -5.21 5.40
CA TRP A 31 9.89 -4.89 4.92
C TRP A 31 9.25 -6.07 4.17
N GLN A 32 10.03 -6.90 3.48
CA GLN A 32 9.53 -8.07 2.76
C GLN A 32 8.83 -9.04 3.72
N LEU A 33 9.37 -9.18 4.92
CA LEU A 33 8.78 -10.05 5.95
C LEU A 33 7.55 -9.40 6.58
N ARG A 34 7.57 -8.08 6.76
CA ARG A 34 6.43 -7.36 7.32
C ARG A 34 5.23 -7.34 6.39
N VAL A 35 5.45 -7.28 5.07
CA VAL A 35 4.37 -7.38 4.08
C VAL A 35 3.58 -8.67 4.27
N LYS A 36 4.28 -9.78 4.47
CA LYS A 36 3.63 -11.07 4.71
C LYS A 36 2.78 -11.08 5.97
N LYS A 37 3.24 -10.40 7.02
CA LYS A 37 2.51 -10.32 8.28
C LYS A 37 1.26 -9.44 8.18
N GLN A 38 1.17 -8.56 7.21
CA GLN A 38 0.02 -7.69 6.99
C GLN A 38 -1.05 -8.34 6.10
N THR A 39 -0.91 -9.62 5.78
CA THR A 39 -1.89 -10.38 5.00
C THR A 39 -2.99 -10.93 5.93
N PRO A 40 -4.29 -10.85 5.57
CA PRO A 40 -4.81 -10.24 4.33
C PRO A 40 -4.82 -8.71 4.38
N HIS A 41 -4.55 -8.09 3.24
CA HIS A 41 -4.55 -6.64 3.13
C HIS A 41 -5.99 -6.09 3.08
N CYS A 42 -6.16 -4.85 3.53
CA CYS A 42 -7.44 -4.16 3.43
C CYS A 42 -7.77 -3.87 1.96
N LYS A 43 -8.88 -4.44 1.48
CA LYS A 43 -9.28 -4.29 0.07
C LYS A 43 -9.61 -2.85 -0.31
N PHE A 44 -10.16 -2.08 0.62
CA PHE A 44 -10.47 -0.67 0.35
C PHE A 44 -9.21 0.16 0.16
N GLY A 45 -8.23 -0.03 1.03
CA GLY A 45 -6.94 0.64 0.90
C GLY A 45 -6.19 0.21 -0.35
N GLU A 46 -6.20 -1.08 -0.65
CA GLU A 46 -5.53 -1.64 -1.81
C GLU A 46 -6.09 -1.11 -3.12
N GLN A 47 -7.40 -0.92 -3.21
CA GLN A 47 -8.07 -0.37 -4.39
C GLN A 47 -8.04 1.16 -4.45
N GLY A 48 -7.58 1.80 -3.41
CA GLY A 48 -7.54 3.27 -3.36
C GLY A 48 -8.89 3.93 -3.14
N VAL A 49 -9.90 3.19 -2.72
CA VAL A 49 -11.26 3.71 -2.51
C VAL A 49 -11.56 4.06 -1.06
N CYS A 50 -10.53 4.21 -0.26
CA CYS A 50 -10.59 4.65 1.13
C CYS A 50 -9.94 6.03 1.25
N CYS A 51 -10.64 6.98 1.86
CA CYS A 51 -10.11 8.32 2.12
C CYS A 51 -9.92 8.54 3.61
N ARG A 52 -8.75 9.00 3.99
CA ARG A 52 -8.41 9.33 5.38
C ARG A 52 -7.81 10.73 5.49
N ILE A 53 -8.22 11.63 4.62
CA ILE A 53 -7.64 12.98 4.56
C ILE A 53 -8.09 13.84 5.73
N CYS A 54 -9.33 13.67 6.19
CA CYS A 54 -9.86 14.50 7.28
C CYS A 54 -10.34 13.67 8.46
N ALA A 55 -10.65 14.33 9.55
CA ALA A 55 -11.11 13.69 10.79
C ALA A 55 -12.53 13.11 10.69
N MET A 56 -13.31 13.48 9.66
CA MET A 56 -14.67 12.95 9.46
C MET A 56 -14.67 11.50 9.00
N GLY A 57 -13.56 11.08 8.33
CA GLY A 57 -13.39 9.72 7.86
C GLY A 57 -12.95 8.75 8.95
N PRO A 58 -12.48 7.57 8.57
CA PRO A 58 -12.24 7.17 7.18
C PRO A 58 -13.51 6.97 6.37
N CYS A 59 -13.48 7.35 5.11
CA CYS A 59 -14.58 7.12 4.18
C CYS A 59 -14.21 5.99 3.24
N ARG A 60 -15.09 5.03 3.09
CA ARG A 60 -14.92 3.88 2.20
C ARG A 60 -16.04 3.89 1.17
N ILE A 61 -15.68 3.77 -0.09
CA ILE A 61 -16.66 3.79 -1.16
C ILE A 61 -17.22 2.38 -1.36
N THR A 62 -18.53 2.28 -1.28
CA THR A 62 -19.29 1.04 -1.52
C THR A 62 -20.49 1.36 -2.40
N PRO A 63 -21.15 0.36 -3.03
CA PRO A 63 -22.39 0.62 -3.76
C PRO A 63 -23.47 1.29 -2.91
N LYS A 64 -23.48 1.04 -1.61
CA LYS A 64 -24.41 1.66 -0.67
C LYS A 64 -24.01 3.11 -0.34
N ALA A 65 -22.73 3.39 -0.31
CA ALA A 65 -22.19 4.71 0.02
C ALA A 65 -21.21 5.17 -1.09
N PRO A 66 -21.76 5.65 -2.23
CA PRO A 66 -20.93 6.00 -3.39
C PRO A 66 -20.17 7.31 -3.24
N ARG A 67 -20.40 8.05 -2.16
CA ARG A 67 -19.71 9.31 -1.88
C ARG A 67 -19.20 9.32 -0.45
N GLY A 68 -18.05 9.94 -0.25
CA GLY A 68 -17.54 10.21 1.10
C GLY A 68 -18.43 11.23 1.81
N ILE A 69 -18.14 11.46 3.08
CA ILE A 69 -18.94 12.39 3.92
C ILE A 69 -18.94 13.81 3.32
N CYS A 70 -17.82 14.23 2.72
CA CYS A 70 -17.71 15.54 2.07
C CYS A 70 -18.37 15.62 0.69
N GLY A 71 -18.90 14.51 0.19
CA GLY A 71 -19.51 14.42 -1.14
C GLY A 71 -18.57 13.98 -2.25
N CYS A 72 -17.31 13.72 -1.95
CA CYS A 72 -16.33 13.28 -2.93
C CYS A 72 -16.65 11.86 -3.39
N ASP A 73 -16.69 11.63 -4.72
CA ASP A 73 -16.96 10.32 -5.28
C ASP A 73 -15.67 9.47 -5.37
N VAL A 74 -15.79 8.26 -5.92
CA VAL A 74 -14.67 7.34 -6.03
C VAL A 74 -13.54 7.93 -6.87
N HIS A 75 -13.85 8.62 -7.95
CA HIS A 75 -12.85 9.22 -8.82
C HIS A 75 -12.04 10.29 -8.10
N GLY A 76 -12.73 11.13 -7.33
CA GLY A 76 -12.07 12.15 -6.51
C GLY A 76 -11.19 11.55 -5.43
N ILE A 77 -11.66 10.48 -4.78
CA ILE A 77 -10.90 9.83 -3.71
C ILE A 77 -9.66 9.13 -4.27
N VAL A 78 -9.79 8.41 -5.37
CA VAL A 78 -8.64 7.75 -6.01
C VAL A 78 -7.63 8.80 -6.50
N GLY A 79 -8.11 9.89 -7.08
CA GLY A 79 -7.26 11.00 -7.51
C GLY A 79 -6.51 11.65 -6.35
N ARG A 80 -7.17 11.87 -5.22
CA ARG A 80 -6.53 12.39 -4.00
C ARG A 80 -5.45 11.46 -3.47
N ASN A 81 -5.73 10.17 -3.43
CA ASN A 81 -4.77 9.18 -2.97
C ASN A 81 -3.54 9.14 -3.87
N PHE A 82 -3.76 9.20 -5.19
CA PHE A 82 -2.67 9.25 -6.15
C PHE A 82 -1.81 10.51 -5.96
N LEU A 83 -2.44 11.65 -5.81
CA LEU A 83 -1.75 12.91 -5.55
C LEU A 83 -0.95 12.85 -4.24
N LYS A 84 -1.54 12.29 -3.20
CA LYS A 84 -0.88 12.14 -1.90
C LYS A 84 0.38 11.28 -2.00
N PHE A 85 0.31 10.16 -2.71
CA PHE A 85 1.47 9.30 -2.91
C PHE A 85 2.54 10.00 -3.73
N THR A 86 2.15 10.73 -4.77
CA THR A 86 3.09 11.49 -5.60
C THR A 86 3.78 12.58 -4.80
N ALA A 87 3.02 13.34 -4.03
CA ALA A 87 3.56 14.38 -3.17
C ALA A 87 4.48 13.81 -2.09
N GLY A 88 4.07 12.69 -1.47
CA GLY A 88 4.89 12.00 -0.48
C GLY A 88 6.20 11.51 -1.06
N GLY A 89 6.16 10.93 -2.26
CA GLY A 89 7.35 10.50 -2.97
C GLY A 89 8.29 11.66 -3.29
N ALA A 90 7.75 12.78 -3.74
CA ALA A 90 8.55 13.99 -4.00
C ALA A 90 9.17 14.52 -2.71
N ALA A 91 8.43 14.51 -1.62
CA ALA A 91 8.91 15.00 -0.32
C ALA A 91 10.05 14.16 0.26
N THR A 92 10.18 12.90 -0.14
CA THR A 92 11.27 12.04 0.33
C THR A 92 12.62 12.35 -0.33
N HIS A 93 12.64 13.16 -1.36
CA HIS A 93 13.85 13.60 -2.04
C HIS A 93 14.29 14.98 -1.55
#